data_833e989d799c1718ff820bf51e258b14
#
_entry.id   833e989d799c1718ff820bf51e258b14
#
_cell.length_a   1.000
_cell.length_b   1.000
_cell.length_c   1.000
_cell.angle_alpha   90.00
_cell.angle_beta   90.00
_cell.angle_gamma   90.00
#
_symmetry.space_group_name_H-M   'P 1'
#
loop_
_entity.id
_entity.type
_entity.pdbx_description
1 polymer ?
#
loop_
_entity_poly.entity_id
_entity_poly.type
_entity_poly.pdbx_seq_one_letter_code
_entity_poly.pdbx_strand_id
1 'polypeptide(L)'
;MDTIPFWNPVLETMHRENLLNLQLNKFKRIFKWAYEHSTFHRRLYDQAGIMPEDIRTMTDVQRVPKVEKEMMRDVQRKDPFPYGDALCIPLRDVTAFRQTSGTTGQAIYQADSWQDWEWWAECWAFILWAQGYRPTDRVFLPFGYNVFVAFWAAHYAAEKLGCEVIPGGVLDTKARILKIQELQASAIMGTPTYILGMADTAKNKMGIDPKSLGIQRITCAGEPGASIAGTKNRMEAAWGARVYDHAGATEIGAWSYECQAQSGGIHANEAMFLVEIEDVETGEI
;
A
#
# COMPACT_ATOMS: atom_id res chain seq x y z
N MET A 1 14.38 -26.14 -1.30
CA MET A 1 13.13 -25.92 -0.56
C MET A 1 12.12 -25.45 -1.58
N ASP A 2 11.03 -26.20 -1.77
CA ASP A 2 9.95 -25.78 -2.65
C ASP A 2 9.37 -24.49 -2.09
N THR A 3 9.56 -23.41 -2.81
CA THR A 3 9.03 -22.11 -2.39
C THR A 3 7.53 -22.13 -2.53
N ILE A 4 6.81 -21.98 -1.43
CA ILE A 4 5.36 -21.79 -1.44
C ILE A 4 5.08 -20.56 -2.33
N PRO A 5 4.35 -20.69 -3.46
CA PRO A 5 4.21 -19.60 -4.42
C PRO A 5 3.34 -18.45 -3.89
N PHE A 6 2.49 -18.71 -2.90
CA PHE A 6 1.50 -17.78 -2.35
C PHE A 6 1.77 -17.49 -0.89
N TRP A 7 1.51 -16.25 -0.43
CA TRP A 7 1.51 -15.88 0.97
C TRP A 7 0.37 -16.56 1.72
N ASN A 8 -0.80 -16.46 1.16
CA ASN A 8 -2.00 -17.13 1.67
C ASN A 8 -2.62 -18.00 0.57
N PRO A 9 -2.21 -19.28 0.46
CA PRO A 9 -2.71 -20.15 -0.60
C PRO A 9 -4.24 -20.28 -0.66
N VAL A 10 -4.90 -20.24 0.51
CA VAL A 10 -6.36 -20.36 0.56
C VAL A 10 -7.06 -19.17 -0.09
N LEU A 11 -6.59 -17.97 0.18
CA LEU A 11 -7.17 -16.74 -0.38
C LEU A 11 -6.75 -16.51 -1.83
N GLU A 12 -5.49 -16.77 -2.16
CA GLU A 12 -4.92 -16.47 -3.48
C GLU A 12 -5.30 -17.51 -4.56
N THR A 13 -5.74 -18.70 -4.15
CA THR A 13 -6.24 -19.73 -5.07
C THR A 13 -7.74 -20.01 -4.90
N MET A 14 -8.45 -19.12 -4.22
CA MET A 14 -9.88 -19.28 -3.96
C MET A 14 -10.69 -19.26 -5.26
N HIS A 15 -11.63 -20.18 -5.40
CA HIS A 15 -12.54 -20.19 -6.55
C HIS A 15 -13.35 -18.89 -6.60
N ARG A 16 -13.57 -18.34 -7.79
CA ARG A 16 -14.17 -17.00 -8.01
C ARG A 16 -15.48 -16.80 -7.24
N GLU A 17 -16.37 -17.76 -7.25
CA GLU A 17 -17.65 -17.66 -6.53
C GLU A 17 -17.46 -17.49 -5.02
N ASN A 18 -16.55 -18.27 -4.43
CA ASN A 18 -16.24 -18.17 -3.00
C ASN A 18 -15.57 -16.84 -2.66
N LEU A 19 -14.72 -16.32 -3.55
CA LEU A 19 -14.08 -15.02 -3.39
C LEU A 19 -15.11 -13.89 -3.41
N LEU A 20 -16.07 -13.91 -4.35
CA LEU A 20 -17.16 -12.93 -4.41
C LEU A 20 -18.02 -12.97 -3.14
N ASN A 21 -18.34 -14.17 -2.65
CA ASN A 21 -19.06 -14.34 -1.39
C ASN A 21 -18.26 -13.79 -0.18
N LEU A 22 -16.95 -14.03 -0.16
CA LEU A 22 -16.06 -13.48 0.87
C LEU A 22 -16.02 -11.95 0.82
N GLN A 23 -15.87 -11.37 -0.36
CA GLN A 23 -15.85 -9.91 -0.57
C GLN A 23 -17.16 -9.28 -0.12
N LEU A 24 -18.30 -9.84 -0.54
CA LEU A 24 -19.62 -9.35 -0.12
C LEU A 24 -19.78 -9.39 1.41
N ASN A 25 -19.38 -10.49 2.05
CA ASN A 25 -19.47 -10.61 3.51
C ASN A 25 -18.55 -9.62 4.24
N LYS A 26 -17.34 -9.40 3.74
CA LYS A 26 -16.42 -8.38 4.28
C LYS A 26 -17.00 -6.97 4.10
N PHE A 27 -17.53 -6.68 2.90
CA PHE A 27 -18.14 -5.39 2.61
C PHE A 27 -19.35 -5.11 3.51
N LYS A 28 -20.26 -6.06 3.70
CA LYS A 28 -21.41 -5.93 4.62
C LYS A 28 -20.97 -5.59 6.03
N ARG A 29 -19.90 -6.20 6.50
CA ARG A 29 -19.36 -5.94 7.86
C ARG A 29 -18.79 -4.54 7.97
N ILE A 30 -17.96 -4.08 7.01
CA ILE A 30 -17.34 -2.75 7.06
C ILE A 30 -18.38 -1.65 6.86
N PHE A 31 -19.34 -1.86 5.95
CA PHE A 31 -20.43 -0.93 5.70
C PHE A 31 -21.30 -0.74 6.96
N LYS A 32 -21.70 -1.85 7.60
CA LYS A 32 -22.44 -1.81 8.87
C LYS A 32 -21.64 -1.11 9.96
N TRP A 33 -20.34 -1.42 10.08
CA TRP A 33 -19.46 -0.77 11.04
C TRP A 33 -19.38 0.74 10.82
N ALA A 34 -19.17 1.19 9.59
CA ALA A 34 -19.12 2.60 9.25
C ALA A 34 -20.47 3.31 9.54
N TYR A 35 -21.58 2.66 9.21
CA TYR A 35 -22.93 3.17 9.49
C TYR A 35 -23.17 3.35 10.99
N GLU A 36 -22.78 2.37 11.81
CA GLU A 36 -23.03 2.39 13.26
C GLU A 36 -22.10 3.33 14.03
N HIS A 37 -20.85 3.53 13.57
CA HIS A 37 -19.80 4.18 14.34
C HIS A 37 -19.34 5.52 13.80
N SER A 38 -19.67 5.91 12.56
CA SER A 38 -19.31 7.19 11.98
C SER A 38 -20.54 8.02 11.64
N THR A 39 -20.67 9.18 12.26
CA THR A 39 -21.77 10.12 11.97
C THR A 39 -21.73 10.60 10.53
N PHE A 40 -20.51 10.81 9.97
CA PHE A 40 -20.31 11.18 8.57
C PHE A 40 -20.87 10.12 7.62
N HIS A 41 -20.45 8.86 7.78
CA HIS A 41 -20.88 7.78 6.89
C HIS A 41 -22.38 7.50 7.04
N ARG A 42 -22.88 7.48 8.26
CA ARG A 42 -24.33 7.33 8.48
C ARG A 42 -25.14 8.38 7.73
N ARG A 43 -24.79 9.67 7.88
CA ARG A 43 -25.47 10.76 7.18
C ARG A 43 -25.41 10.60 5.65
N LEU A 44 -24.24 10.20 5.13
CA LEU A 44 -24.04 9.98 3.71
C LEU A 44 -24.93 8.83 3.18
N TYR A 45 -25.01 7.74 3.92
CA TYR A 45 -25.81 6.57 3.53
C TYR A 45 -27.31 6.83 3.70
N ASP A 46 -27.75 7.52 4.76
CA ASP A 46 -29.14 7.94 4.96
C ASP A 46 -29.62 8.87 3.84
N GLN A 47 -28.78 9.80 3.39
CA GLN A 47 -29.07 10.67 2.25
C GLN A 47 -29.24 9.92 0.93
N ALA A 48 -28.50 8.83 0.76
CA ALA A 48 -28.63 7.93 -0.38
C ALA A 48 -29.78 6.93 -0.25
N GLY A 49 -30.47 6.89 0.91
CA GLY A 49 -31.55 5.96 1.20
C GLY A 49 -31.10 4.50 1.25
N ILE A 50 -29.88 4.24 1.75
CA ILE A 50 -29.31 2.90 1.84
C ILE A 50 -28.94 2.57 3.29
N MET A 51 -29.35 1.40 3.75
CA MET A 51 -29.11 0.89 5.09
C MET A 51 -28.31 -0.42 5.04
N PRO A 52 -27.70 -0.86 6.17
CA PRO A 52 -26.95 -2.11 6.19
C PRO A 52 -27.71 -3.35 5.71
N GLU A 53 -29.00 -3.41 5.93
CA GLU A 53 -29.89 -4.52 5.54
C GLU A 53 -30.17 -4.56 4.03
N ASP A 54 -29.92 -3.47 3.32
CA ASP A 54 -30.13 -3.35 1.87
C ASP A 54 -28.98 -3.98 1.07
N ILE A 55 -27.82 -4.14 1.67
CA ILE A 55 -26.66 -4.77 1.03
C ILE A 55 -26.80 -6.29 1.13
N ARG A 56 -27.34 -6.91 0.08
CA ARG A 56 -27.59 -8.36 0.00
C ARG A 56 -26.76 -9.04 -1.08
N THR A 57 -26.50 -8.34 -2.18
CA THR A 57 -25.78 -8.82 -3.36
C THR A 57 -24.64 -7.88 -3.74
N MET A 58 -23.80 -8.31 -4.66
CA MET A 58 -22.73 -7.44 -5.21
C MET A 58 -23.30 -6.23 -5.96
N THR A 59 -24.46 -6.37 -6.60
CA THR A 59 -25.14 -5.26 -7.26
C THR A 59 -25.60 -4.16 -6.27
N ASP A 60 -25.95 -4.55 -5.04
CA ASP A 60 -26.33 -3.56 -4.03
C ASP A 60 -25.14 -2.71 -3.58
N VAL A 61 -23.91 -3.23 -3.65
CA VAL A 61 -22.70 -2.50 -3.33
C VAL A 61 -22.52 -1.28 -4.22
N GLN A 62 -22.89 -1.38 -5.50
CA GLN A 62 -22.78 -0.30 -6.48
C GLN A 62 -23.69 0.92 -6.17
N ARG A 63 -24.69 0.72 -5.30
CA ARG A 63 -25.58 1.80 -4.84
C ARG A 63 -24.98 2.62 -3.70
N VAL A 64 -23.89 2.15 -3.10
CA VAL A 64 -23.26 2.85 -1.97
C VAL A 64 -22.56 4.10 -2.48
N PRO A 65 -22.85 5.28 -1.91
CA PRO A 65 -22.27 6.53 -2.38
C PRO A 65 -20.75 6.54 -2.18
N LYS A 66 -20.06 7.08 -3.17
CA LYS A 66 -18.60 7.25 -3.14
C LYS A 66 -18.21 8.34 -2.14
N VAL A 67 -17.08 8.14 -1.48
CA VAL A 67 -16.46 9.16 -0.64
C VAL A 67 -15.29 9.78 -1.39
N GLU A 68 -15.39 11.06 -1.67
CA GLU A 68 -14.35 11.80 -2.33
C GLU A 68 -13.39 12.46 -1.32
N LYS A 69 -12.18 12.72 -1.78
CA LYS A 69 -11.12 13.31 -0.96
C LYS A 69 -11.52 14.66 -0.35
N GLU A 70 -12.25 15.50 -1.08
CA GLU A 70 -12.70 16.80 -0.59
C GLU A 70 -13.76 16.68 0.51
N MET A 71 -14.63 15.67 0.42
CA MET A 71 -15.60 15.37 1.49
C MET A 71 -14.88 15.04 2.81
N MET A 72 -13.79 14.27 2.74
CA MET A 72 -12.98 13.96 3.92
C MET A 72 -12.26 15.20 4.48
N ARG A 73 -11.76 16.08 3.62
CA ARG A 73 -11.17 17.37 4.06
C ARG A 73 -12.19 18.23 4.81
N ASP A 74 -13.41 18.33 4.28
CA ASP A 74 -14.46 19.14 4.89
C ASP A 74 -14.90 18.59 6.24
N VAL A 75 -14.94 17.27 6.38
CA VAL A 75 -15.24 16.61 7.64
C VAL A 75 -14.15 16.85 8.67
N GLN A 76 -12.89 16.75 8.28
CA GLN A 76 -11.74 16.88 9.19
C GLN A 76 -11.45 18.32 9.61
N ARG A 77 -12.04 19.32 8.96
CA ARG A 77 -12.02 20.73 9.41
C ARG A 77 -12.94 21.00 10.59
N LYS A 78 -13.82 20.05 10.92
CA LYS A 78 -14.83 20.18 11.98
C LYS A 78 -14.42 19.38 13.22
N ASP A 79 -15.04 19.68 14.33
CA ASP A 79 -14.85 18.89 15.55
C ASP A 79 -15.52 17.50 15.42
N PRO A 80 -14.94 16.49 16.10
CA PRO A 80 -13.71 16.52 16.89
C PRO A 80 -12.44 16.48 16.03
N PHE A 81 -11.62 17.52 16.16
CA PHE A 81 -10.33 17.57 15.48
C PHE A 81 -9.37 16.48 16.01
N PRO A 82 -8.51 15.83 15.18
CA PRO A 82 -8.22 16.12 13.77
C PRO A 82 -9.03 15.30 12.76
N TYR A 83 -9.87 14.37 13.18
CA TYR A 83 -10.50 13.38 12.29
C TYR A 83 -11.94 13.72 11.91
N GLY A 84 -12.56 14.70 12.58
CA GLY A 84 -13.97 15.00 12.40
C GLY A 84 -14.88 13.85 12.80
N ASP A 85 -16.11 13.87 12.31
CA ASP A 85 -17.13 12.85 12.56
C ASP A 85 -17.04 11.62 11.61
N ALA A 86 -15.91 11.50 10.88
CA ALA A 86 -15.62 10.33 10.04
C ALA A 86 -14.98 9.16 10.81
N LEU A 87 -14.41 9.42 12.00
CA LEU A 87 -13.75 8.39 12.80
C LEU A 87 -14.74 7.28 13.21
N CYS A 88 -14.36 6.02 12.97
CA CYS A 88 -15.18 4.85 13.26
C CYS A 88 -14.77 4.10 14.53
N ILE A 89 -13.77 4.60 15.25
CA ILE A 89 -13.26 4.02 16.50
C ILE A 89 -13.15 5.11 17.57
N PRO A 90 -13.20 4.79 18.87
CA PRO A 90 -12.93 5.74 19.92
C PRO A 90 -11.50 6.30 19.79
N LEU A 91 -11.32 7.58 20.07
CA LEU A 91 -10.00 8.23 19.95
C LEU A 91 -8.91 7.55 20.80
N ARG A 92 -9.30 6.95 21.95
CA ARG A 92 -8.37 6.19 22.82
C ARG A 92 -7.81 4.92 22.17
N ASP A 93 -8.44 4.41 21.13
CA ASP A 93 -8.03 3.19 20.42
C ASP A 93 -7.18 3.51 19.18
N VAL A 94 -6.97 4.79 18.88
CA VAL A 94 -6.06 5.24 17.82
C VAL A 94 -4.63 5.06 18.30
N THR A 95 -3.88 4.21 17.63
CA THR A 95 -2.47 3.89 17.97
C THR A 95 -1.48 4.47 16.98
N ALA A 96 -1.92 4.78 15.76
CA ALA A 96 -1.07 5.36 14.73
C ALA A 96 -1.77 6.51 14.01
N PHE A 97 -1.02 7.60 13.82
CA PHE A 97 -1.40 8.75 13.00
C PHE A 97 -0.64 8.71 11.69
N ARG A 98 -1.33 8.92 10.60
CA ARG A 98 -0.75 9.09 9.26
C ARG A 98 -1.45 10.25 8.55
N GLN A 99 -0.81 10.74 7.49
CA GLN A 99 -1.43 11.75 6.65
C GLN A 99 -1.01 11.60 5.19
N THR A 100 -1.81 12.17 4.30
CA THR A 100 -1.45 12.31 2.89
C THR A 100 -0.44 13.44 2.68
N SER A 101 0.20 13.50 1.51
CA SER A 101 1.20 14.53 1.19
C SER A 101 0.64 15.97 1.16
N GLY A 102 -0.67 16.12 0.94
CA GLY A 102 -1.30 17.44 0.85
C GLY A 102 -0.92 18.25 -0.40
N THR A 103 -0.32 17.64 -1.42
CA THR A 103 0.15 18.33 -2.65
C THR A 103 -0.95 19.08 -3.40
N THR A 104 -2.19 18.63 -3.29
CA THR A 104 -3.37 19.24 -3.96
C THR A 104 -4.27 20.02 -3.01
N GLY A 105 -3.82 20.31 -1.78
CA GLY A 105 -4.60 21.00 -0.76
C GLY A 105 -4.23 20.54 0.65
N GLN A 106 -5.13 20.70 1.63
CA GLN A 106 -4.91 20.23 2.99
C GLN A 106 -4.73 18.71 3.02
N ALA A 107 -3.75 18.23 3.79
CA ALA A 107 -3.57 16.80 4.01
C ALA A 107 -4.81 16.18 4.65
N ILE A 108 -5.11 14.94 4.32
CA ILE A 108 -6.09 14.12 5.02
C ILE A 108 -5.35 13.35 6.12
N TYR A 109 -5.94 13.33 7.29
CA TYR A 109 -5.44 12.62 8.46
C TYR A 109 -6.08 11.22 8.52
N GLN A 110 -5.25 10.23 8.76
CA GLN A 110 -5.64 8.84 8.92
C GLN A 110 -5.37 8.41 10.36
N ALA A 111 -6.38 7.83 10.99
CA ALA A 111 -6.27 7.20 12.29
C ALA A 111 -6.32 5.69 12.12
N ASP A 112 -5.33 5.00 12.65
CA ASP A 112 -5.30 3.54 12.63
C ASP A 112 -5.30 3.00 14.06
N SER A 113 -6.15 2.01 14.33
CA SER A 113 -6.01 1.14 15.50
C SER A 113 -4.88 0.14 15.29
N TRP A 114 -4.54 -0.63 16.33
CA TRP A 114 -3.57 -1.71 16.18
C TRP A 114 -4.04 -2.78 15.18
N GLN A 115 -5.33 -3.10 15.16
CA GLN A 115 -5.91 -4.05 14.20
C GLN A 115 -5.83 -3.54 12.75
N ASP A 116 -6.07 -2.25 12.52
CA ASP A 116 -5.91 -1.64 11.19
C ASP A 116 -4.46 -1.74 10.75
N TRP A 117 -3.52 -1.53 11.67
CA TRP A 117 -2.11 -1.62 11.39
C TRP A 117 -1.63 -3.04 11.05
N GLU A 118 -2.17 -4.05 11.75
CA GLU A 118 -1.95 -5.45 11.39
C GLU A 118 -2.51 -5.79 10.01
N TRP A 119 -3.68 -5.24 9.67
CA TRP A 119 -4.27 -5.38 8.34
C TRP A 119 -3.40 -4.73 7.25
N TRP A 120 -2.84 -3.54 7.50
CA TRP A 120 -1.89 -2.90 6.60
C TRP A 120 -0.68 -3.80 6.32
N ALA A 121 -0.09 -4.37 7.38
CA ALA A 121 1.04 -5.28 7.26
C ALA A 121 0.67 -6.55 6.48
N GLU A 122 -0.55 -7.06 6.67
CA GLU A 122 -1.05 -8.21 5.91
C GLU A 122 -1.20 -7.88 4.41
N CYS A 123 -1.80 -6.75 4.06
CA CYS A 123 -1.90 -6.31 2.66
C CYS A 123 -0.53 -6.24 1.99
N TRP A 124 0.46 -5.65 2.65
CA TRP A 124 1.81 -5.58 2.15
C TRP A 124 2.53 -6.94 2.11
N ALA A 125 2.18 -7.88 2.99
CA ALA A 125 2.75 -9.23 2.96
C ALA A 125 2.40 -9.98 1.66
N PHE A 126 1.16 -9.85 1.17
CA PHE A 126 0.78 -10.36 -0.17
C PHE A 126 1.67 -9.76 -1.27
N ILE A 127 1.89 -8.44 -1.23
CA ILE A 127 2.68 -7.72 -2.22
C ILE A 127 4.12 -8.23 -2.22
N LEU A 128 4.77 -8.19 -1.08
CA LEU A 128 6.18 -8.55 -0.97
C LEU A 128 6.43 -10.03 -1.29
N TRP A 129 5.54 -10.92 -0.84
CA TRP A 129 5.66 -12.35 -1.15
C TRP A 129 5.54 -12.61 -2.64
N ALA A 130 4.58 -11.99 -3.33
CA ALA A 130 4.38 -12.09 -4.77
C ALA A 130 5.57 -11.52 -5.57
N GLN A 131 6.27 -10.53 -5.03
CA GLN A 131 7.50 -9.96 -5.56
C GLN A 131 8.75 -10.79 -5.21
N GLY A 132 8.59 -11.88 -4.46
CA GLY A 132 9.64 -12.85 -4.16
C GLY A 132 10.46 -12.55 -2.92
N TYR A 133 9.99 -11.67 -2.03
CA TYR A 133 10.62 -11.50 -0.72
C TYR A 133 10.46 -12.76 0.13
N ARG A 134 11.48 -13.12 0.86
CA ARG A 134 11.52 -14.32 1.71
C ARG A 134 12.26 -14.04 3.03
N PRO A 135 12.12 -14.86 4.07
CA PRO A 135 12.77 -14.67 5.37
C PRO A 135 14.31 -14.51 5.33
N THR A 136 14.93 -14.90 4.22
CA THR A 136 16.38 -14.75 4.02
C THR A 136 16.79 -13.39 3.47
N ASP A 137 15.82 -12.55 3.12
CA ASP A 137 16.10 -11.23 2.55
C ASP A 137 16.46 -10.20 3.63
N ARG A 138 17.40 -9.33 3.27
CA ARG A 138 17.77 -8.11 3.99
C ARG A 138 17.23 -6.93 3.23
N VAL A 139 16.22 -6.28 3.80
CA VAL A 139 15.45 -5.24 3.13
C VAL A 139 15.90 -3.87 3.62
N PHE A 140 16.53 -3.10 2.75
CA PHE A 140 16.95 -1.74 3.06
C PHE A 140 15.85 -0.73 2.73
N LEU A 141 15.52 0.12 3.70
CA LEU A 141 14.49 1.16 3.60
C LEU A 141 15.14 2.55 3.59
N PRO A 142 15.48 3.12 2.41
CA PRO A 142 16.26 4.35 2.29
C PRO A 142 15.44 5.63 2.43
N PHE A 143 14.55 5.71 3.41
CA PHE A 143 13.74 6.92 3.63
C PHE A 143 13.54 7.21 5.11
N GLY A 144 13.23 8.49 5.41
CA GLY A 144 12.88 8.90 6.74
C GLY A 144 11.49 8.42 7.12
N TYR A 145 11.39 7.78 8.26
CA TYR A 145 10.11 7.40 8.85
C TYR A 145 9.42 8.65 9.36
N ASN A 146 8.40 9.08 8.66
CA ASN A 146 7.68 10.29 8.92
C ASN A 146 6.16 10.00 8.95
N VAL A 147 5.31 10.97 8.76
CA VAL A 147 3.84 10.82 8.86
C VAL A 147 3.19 10.04 7.69
N PHE A 148 3.95 9.65 6.66
CA PHE A 148 3.41 8.95 5.51
C PHE A 148 3.35 7.43 5.74
N VAL A 149 2.25 6.80 5.36
CA VAL A 149 1.96 5.40 5.68
C VAL A 149 2.82 4.38 4.93
N ALA A 150 3.13 4.64 3.64
CA ALA A 150 3.56 3.60 2.71
C ALA A 150 4.70 2.72 3.24
N PHE A 151 5.77 3.32 3.63
CA PHE A 151 6.97 2.57 4.01
C PHE A 151 6.98 2.11 5.47
N TRP A 152 6.16 2.71 6.32
CA TRP A 152 5.88 2.13 7.63
C TRP A 152 5.20 0.77 7.48
N ALA A 153 4.15 0.68 6.66
CA ALA A 153 3.43 -0.55 6.43
C ALA A 153 4.30 -1.61 5.73
N ALA A 154 5.13 -1.21 4.77
CA ALA A 154 6.10 -2.09 4.12
C ALA A 154 7.17 -2.63 5.10
N HIS A 155 7.62 -1.81 6.06
CA HIS A 155 8.54 -2.23 7.12
C HIS A 155 7.93 -3.37 7.95
N TYR A 156 6.74 -3.12 8.52
CA TYR A 156 6.07 -4.14 9.35
C TYR A 156 5.72 -5.41 8.57
N ALA A 157 5.39 -5.27 7.29
CA ALA A 157 5.15 -6.44 6.44
C ALA A 157 6.43 -7.25 6.17
N ALA A 158 7.55 -6.59 5.93
CA ALA A 158 8.83 -7.28 5.75
C ALA A 158 9.24 -8.04 7.03
N GLU A 159 9.08 -7.41 8.20
CA GLU A 159 9.28 -8.10 9.49
C GLU A 159 8.30 -9.28 9.67
N LYS A 160 7.02 -9.10 9.30
CA LYS A 160 6.00 -10.16 9.34
C LYS A 160 6.36 -11.35 8.44
N LEU A 161 7.00 -11.10 7.30
CA LEU A 161 7.52 -12.16 6.43
C LEU A 161 8.76 -12.87 7.01
N GLY A 162 9.38 -12.29 8.05
CA GLY A 162 10.62 -12.78 8.64
C GLY A 162 11.89 -12.23 7.95
N CYS A 163 11.78 -11.19 7.12
CA CYS A 163 12.93 -10.50 6.56
C CYS A 163 13.69 -9.70 7.62
N GLU A 164 15.00 -9.56 7.47
CA GLU A 164 15.77 -8.59 8.24
C GLU A 164 15.54 -7.19 7.65
N VAL A 165 14.94 -6.27 8.40
CA VAL A 165 14.68 -4.90 7.94
C VAL A 165 15.79 -3.95 8.40
N ILE A 166 16.39 -3.22 7.47
CA ILE A 166 17.46 -2.27 7.70
C ILE A 166 16.94 -0.85 7.46
N PRO A 167 16.62 -0.08 8.52
CA PRO A 167 16.11 1.27 8.37
C PRO A 167 17.25 2.25 8.05
N GLY A 168 17.15 2.94 6.90
CA GLY A 168 18.11 3.94 6.44
C GLY A 168 17.70 5.39 6.74
N GLY A 169 16.78 5.62 7.67
CA GLY A 169 16.03 6.86 7.91
C GLY A 169 16.80 8.16 7.81
N VAL A 170 17.69 8.44 8.76
CA VAL A 170 18.43 9.73 8.87
C VAL A 170 19.72 9.78 8.05
N LEU A 171 20.11 8.66 7.41
CA LEU A 171 21.32 8.61 6.62
C LEU A 171 21.17 9.44 5.33
N ASP A 172 22.22 10.12 4.90
CA ASP A 172 22.29 10.69 3.56
C ASP A 172 22.45 9.62 2.48
N THR A 173 22.32 9.98 1.21
CA THR A 173 22.36 9.04 0.10
C THR A 173 23.68 8.25 0.02
N LYS A 174 24.82 8.89 0.32
CA LYS A 174 26.13 8.21 0.30
C LYS A 174 26.23 7.20 1.44
N ALA A 175 25.85 7.60 2.64
CA ALA A 175 25.85 6.72 3.81
C ALA A 175 24.87 5.54 3.62
N ARG A 176 23.72 5.75 2.99
CA ARG A 176 22.78 4.67 2.61
C ARG A 176 23.42 3.65 1.68
N ILE A 177 24.13 4.12 0.62
CA ILE A 177 24.82 3.24 -0.33
C ILE A 177 25.91 2.41 0.38
N LEU A 178 26.72 3.03 1.23
CA LEU A 178 27.72 2.32 2.02
C LEU A 178 27.09 1.31 2.99
N LYS A 179 25.95 1.65 3.58
CA LYS A 179 25.24 0.76 4.50
C LYS A 179 24.63 -0.45 3.77
N ILE A 180 24.10 -0.26 2.56
CA ILE A 180 23.65 -1.35 1.68
C ILE A 180 24.80 -2.32 1.42
N GLN A 181 25.98 -1.80 1.09
CA GLN A 181 27.19 -2.60 0.84
C GLN A 181 27.66 -3.34 2.11
N GLU A 182 27.78 -2.60 3.22
CA GLU A 182 28.24 -3.14 4.51
C GLU A 182 27.38 -4.29 5.00
N LEU A 183 26.04 -4.10 4.92
CA LEU A 183 25.08 -5.07 5.44
C LEU A 183 24.60 -6.06 4.38
N GLN A 184 25.12 -5.99 3.16
CA GLN A 184 24.75 -6.89 2.07
C GLN A 184 23.23 -6.98 1.87
N ALA A 185 22.56 -5.85 1.80
CA ALA A 185 21.12 -5.82 1.56
C ALA A 185 20.79 -6.50 0.22
N SER A 186 19.73 -7.34 0.21
CA SER A 186 19.28 -8.05 -1.00
C SER A 186 18.12 -7.33 -1.71
N ALA A 187 17.45 -6.42 -1.02
CA ALA A 187 16.31 -5.69 -1.55
C ALA A 187 16.25 -4.24 -1.04
N ILE A 188 15.64 -3.37 -1.86
CA ILE A 188 15.40 -1.96 -1.53
C ILE A 188 13.93 -1.63 -1.81
N MET A 189 13.32 -0.76 -0.99
CA MET A 189 12.01 -0.19 -1.28
C MET A 189 12.11 1.33 -1.33
N GLY A 190 11.55 1.97 -2.34
CA GLY A 190 11.64 3.42 -2.47
C GLY A 190 10.83 3.99 -3.62
N THR A 191 10.89 5.31 -3.79
CA THR A 191 10.27 5.94 -4.95
C THR A 191 11.17 5.79 -6.20
N PRO A 192 10.61 5.64 -7.40
CA PRO A 192 11.40 5.46 -8.63
C PRO A 192 12.49 6.51 -8.84
N THR A 193 12.16 7.80 -8.63
CA THR A 193 13.13 8.88 -8.80
C THR A 193 14.26 8.80 -7.79
N TYR A 194 13.97 8.43 -6.54
CA TYR A 194 15.01 8.28 -5.52
C TYR A 194 15.93 7.09 -5.81
N ILE A 195 15.38 5.96 -6.24
CA ILE A 195 16.15 4.75 -6.60
C ILE A 195 17.11 5.04 -7.76
N LEU A 196 16.66 5.77 -8.79
CA LEU A 196 17.54 6.23 -9.88
C LEU A 196 18.61 7.19 -9.39
N GLY A 197 18.25 8.15 -8.52
CA GLY A 197 19.18 9.10 -7.92
C GLY A 197 20.26 8.43 -7.05
N MET A 198 19.90 7.36 -6.33
CA MET A 198 20.86 6.54 -5.59
C MET A 198 21.87 5.86 -6.53
N ALA A 199 21.39 5.26 -7.63
CA ALA A 199 22.24 4.63 -8.61
C ALA A 199 23.23 5.62 -9.26
N ASP A 200 22.73 6.82 -9.62
CA ASP A 200 23.56 7.91 -10.15
C ASP A 200 24.62 8.35 -9.11
N THR A 201 24.21 8.52 -7.86
CA THR A 201 25.14 8.90 -6.79
C THR A 201 26.20 7.83 -6.56
N ALA A 202 25.85 6.55 -6.52
CA ALA A 202 26.78 5.45 -6.39
C ALA A 202 27.82 5.49 -7.53
N LYS A 203 27.34 5.53 -8.76
CA LYS A 203 28.19 5.45 -9.93
C LYS A 203 29.05 6.72 -10.14
N ASN A 204 28.43 7.90 -10.17
CA ASN A 204 29.07 9.13 -10.64
C ASN A 204 29.75 9.93 -9.51
N LYS A 205 29.33 9.75 -8.23
CA LYS A 205 29.89 10.49 -7.10
C LYS A 205 30.74 9.64 -6.17
N MET A 206 30.59 8.28 -6.23
CA MET A 206 31.32 7.37 -5.35
C MET A 206 32.19 6.37 -6.10
N GLY A 207 32.04 6.24 -7.44
CA GLY A 207 32.76 5.26 -8.25
C GLY A 207 32.35 3.82 -7.97
N ILE A 208 31.17 3.60 -7.38
CA ILE A 208 30.62 2.28 -7.04
C ILE A 208 29.62 1.89 -8.12
N ASP A 209 29.83 0.76 -8.78
CA ASP A 209 28.81 0.19 -9.67
C ASP A 209 27.63 -0.32 -8.83
N PRO A 210 26.39 0.21 -9.00
CA PRO A 210 25.25 -0.26 -8.22
C PRO A 210 24.99 -1.75 -8.34
N LYS A 211 25.35 -2.38 -9.46
CA LYS A 211 25.22 -3.83 -9.65
C LYS A 211 26.08 -4.63 -8.68
N SER A 212 27.24 -4.08 -8.28
CA SER A 212 28.13 -4.73 -7.32
C SER A 212 27.59 -4.76 -5.89
N LEU A 213 26.52 -4.00 -5.60
CA LEU A 213 25.91 -3.96 -4.28
C LEU A 213 25.03 -5.19 -3.98
N GLY A 214 24.75 -6.02 -4.97
CA GLY A 214 24.06 -7.31 -4.77
C GLY A 214 22.55 -7.22 -4.56
N ILE A 215 21.94 -6.06 -4.83
CA ILE A 215 20.48 -5.91 -4.78
C ILE A 215 19.84 -6.79 -5.85
N GLN A 216 18.86 -7.58 -5.47
CA GLN A 216 18.12 -8.50 -6.34
C GLN A 216 16.71 -7.98 -6.69
N ARG A 217 16.09 -7.25 -5.75
CA ARG A 217 14.70 -6.77 -5.86
C ARG A 217 14.57 -5.31 -5.44
N ILE A 218 13.76 -4.58 -6.16
CA ILE A 218 13.40 -3.19 -5.87
C ILE A 218 11.89 -3.06 -5.94
N THR A 219 11.25 -2.70 -4.83
CA THR A 219 9.83 -2.36 -4.81
C THR A 219 9.66 -0.86 -4.85
N CYS A 220 8.93 -0.37 -5.85
CA CYS A 220 8.65 1.04 -6.04
C CYS A 220 7.21 1.38 -5.67
N ALA A 221 7.05 2.54 -5.02
CA ALA A 221 5.75 3.10 -4.65
C ALA A 221 5.82 4.62 -4.55
N GLY A 222 4.65 5.27 -4.48
CA GLY A 222 4.50 6.69 -4.15
C GLY A 222 4.51 7.65 -5.32
N GLU A 223 5.01 7.25 -6.48
CA GLU A 223 4.97 8.02 -7.73
C GLU A 223 5.00 7.09 -8.95
N PRO A 224 4.49 7.52 -10.13
CA PRO A 224 4.64 6.76 -11.36
C PRO A 224 6.11 6.57 -11.73
N GLY A 225 6.47 5.39 -12.22
CA GLY A 225 7.86 5.11 -12.65
C GLY A 225 8.12 3.63 -12.89
N ALA A 226 7.85 2.77 -11.94
CA ALA A 226 8.01 1.33 -12.12
C ALA A 226 6.96 0.73 -13.08
N SER A 227 5.80 1.37 -13.22
CA SER A 227 4.79 1.07 -14.23
C SER A 227 5.15 1.58 -15.64
N ILE A 228 6.13 2.49 -15.75
CA ILE A 228 6.57 3.07 -17.03
C ILE A 228 7.78 2.28 -17.54
N ALA A 229 7.60 1.53 -18.63
CA ALA A 229 8.61 0.61 -19.15
C ALA A 229 10.01 1.25 -19.31
N GLY A 230 10.11 2.45 -19.85
CA GLY A 230 11.39 3.14 -20.02
C GLY A 230 12.10 3.45 -18.69
N THR A 231 11.36 3.86 -17.67
CA THR A 231 11.90 4.16 -16.33
C THR A 231 12.27 2.87 -15.60
N LYS A 232 11.40 1.85 -15.66
CA LYS A 232 11.66 0.53 -15.10
C LYS A 232 12.94 -0.08 -15.65
N ASN A 233 13.07 -0.14 -16.98
CA ASN A 233 14.25 -0.68 -17.66
C ASN A 233 15.55 0.05 -17.26
N ARG A 234 15.48 1.38 -17.08
CA ARG A 234 16.64 2.15 -16.59
C ARG A 234 17.03 1.77 -15.17
N MET A 235 16.06 1.58 -14.27
CA MET A 235 16.33 1.12 -12.89
C MET A 235 16.94 -0.28 -12.90
N GLU A 236 16.34 -1.22 -13.63
CA GLU A 236 16.83 -2.59 -13.74
C GLU A 236 18.23 -2.65 -14.34
N ALA A 237 18.49 -1.88 -15.40
CA ALA A 237 19.82 -1.78 -16.00
C ALA A 237 20.86 -1.17 -15.08
N ALA A 238 20.48 -0.20 -14.25
CA ALA A 238 21.39 0.46 -13.31
C ALA A 238 21.76 -0.44 -12.14
N TRP A 239 20.79 -1.14 -11.55
CA TRP A 239 20.98 -1.94 -10.34
C TRP A 239 21.30 -3.42 -10.61
N GLY A 240 21.00 -3.93 -11.81
CA GLY A 240 21.05 -5.37 -12.10
C GLY A 240 19.99 -6.16 -11.33
N ALA A 241 18.94 -5.50 -10.88
CA ALA A 241 17.87 -6.02 -10.03
C ALA A 241 16.54 -6.03 -10.78
N ARG A 242 15.59 -6.86 -10.34
CA ARG A 242 14.20 -6.76 -10.80
C ARG A 242 13.47 -5.63 -10.07
N VAL A 243 12.74 -4.82 -10.82
CA VAL A 243 11.93 -3.72 -10.30
C VAL A 243 10.45 -4.10 -10.37
N TYR A 244 9.74 -3.86 -9.28
CA TYR A 244 8.32 -4.14 -9.16
C TYR A 244 7.55 -2.87 -8.82
N ASP A 245 6.39 -2.72 -9.44
CA ASP A 245 5.45 -1.65 -9.15
C ASP A 245 4.45 -2.05 -8.05
N HIS A 246 4.02 -1.06 -7.29
CA HIS A 246 2.97 -1.17 -6.31
C HIS A 246 2.16 0.12 -6.27
N ALA A 247 0.83 -0.01 -6.25
CA ALA A 247 -0.06 1.12 -6.04
C ALA A 247 -0.88 0.94 -4.75
N GLY A 248 -1.00 2.04 -4.03
CA GLY A 248 -1.76 2.17 -2.82
C GLY A 248 -2.06 3.64 -2.52
N ALA A 249 -2.92 3.88 -1.56
CA ALA A 249 -3.20 5.22 -1.05
C ALA A 249 -3.39 5.18 0.46
N THR A 250 -3.06 6.28 1.12
CA THR A 250 -3.21 6.41 2.58
C THR A 250 -4.64 6.16 3.02
N GLU A 251 -5.59 6.59 2.20
CA GLU A 251 -7.03 6.53 2.48
C GLU A 251 -7.64 5.13 2.36
N ILE A 252 -7.05 4.26 1.54
CA ILE A 252 -7.67 2.97 1.20
C ILE A 252 -6.80 1.75 1.49
N GLY A 253 -5.48 1.88 1.46
CA GLY A 253 -4.57 0.76 1.68
C GLY A 253 -3.68 0.40 0.50
N ALA A 254 -2.93 -0.68 0.66
CA ALA A 254 -2.03 -1.27 -0.32
C ALA A 254 -2.80 -2.28 -1.17
N TRP A 255 -3.44 -1.82 -2.24
CA TRP A 255 -4.47 -2.58 -2.95
C TRP A 255 -3.96 -3.36 -4.16
N SER A 256 -2.78 -3.02 -4.70
CA SER A 256 -2.31 -3.65 -5.94
C SER A 256 -0.80 -3.83 -6.00
N TYR A 257 -0.36 -4.76 -6.84
CA TYR A 257 1.07 -5.10 -6.98
C TYR A 257 1.39 -5.82 -8.28
N GLU A 258 2.59 -5.62 -8.76
CA GLU A 258 3.21 -6.47 -9.76
C GLU A 258 3.81 -7.73 -9.10
N CYS A 259 3.78 -8.87 -9.77
CA CYS A 259 4.34 -10.13 -9.27
C CYS A 259 5.55 -10.61 -10.09
N GLN A 260 6.25 -11.63 -9.59
CA GLN A 260 7.40 -12.22 -10.29
C GLN A 260 7.03 -12.90 -11.60
N ALA A 261 5.82 -13.45 -11.70
CA ALA A 261 5.38 -14.24 -12.85
C ALA A 261 4.94 -13.36 -14.03
N GLN A 262 4.43 -12.16 -13.75
CA GLN A 262 3.89 -11.28 -14.78
C GLN A 262 4.43 -9.86 -14.59
N SER A 263 5.24 -9.41 -15.51
CA SER A 263 5.75 -8.05 -15.58
C SER A 263 4.87 -7.16 -16.46
N GLY A 264 4.75 -5.89 -16.12
CA GLY A 264 4.04 -4.89 -16.93
C GLY A 264 2.54 -4.82 -16.69
N GLY A 265 2.04 -5.42 -15.61
CA GLY A 265 0.66 -5.29 -15.13
C GLY A 265 0.62 -5.39 -13.62
N ILE A 266 -0.51 -5.01 -13.02
CA ILE A 266 -0.72 -5.15 -11.59
C ILE A 266 -1.89 -6.07 -11.28
N HIS A 267 -1.76 -6.85 -10.21
CA HIS A 267 -2.85 -7.59 -9.61
C HIS A 267 -3.56 -6.69 -8.61
N ALA A 268 -4.89 -6.70 -8.60
CA ALA A 268 -5.64 -6.21 -7.46
C ALA A 268 -5.61 -7.29 -6.36
N ASN A 269 -5.40 -6.89 -5.12
CA ASN A 269 -5.48 -7.79 -3.97
C ASN A 269 -6.95 -8.06 -3.62
N GLU A 270 -7.63 -8.88 -4.41
CA GLU A 270 -9.06 -9.16 -4.28
C GLU A 270 -9.43 -9.89 -2.98
N ALA A 271 -8.46 -10.49 -2.29
CA ALA A 271 -8.69 -11.06 -0.97
C ALA A 271 -8.94 -9.99 0.10
N MET A 272 -8.39 -8.78 -0.09
CA MET A 272 -8.46 -7.68 0.86
C MET A 272 -9.33 -6.51 0.39
N PHE A 273 -9.49 -6.34 -0.93
CA PHE A 273 -10.19 -5.22 -1.54
C PHE A 273 -11.27 -5.72 -2.50
N LEU A 274 -12.38 -5.01 -2.54
CA LEU A 274 -13.35 -5.11 -3.61
C LEU A 274 -13.02 -3.98 -4.59
N VAL A 275 -12.68 -4.34 -5.82
CA VAL A 275 -12.28 -3.40 -6.87
C VAL A 275 -13.37 -3.38 -7.93
N GLU A 276 -13.85 -2.18 -8.25
CA GLU A 276 -14.80 -1.91 -9.33
C GLU A 276 -14.10 -1.02 -10.36
N ILE A 277 -14.32 -1.31 -11.63
CA ILE A 277 -13.83 -0.50 -12.75
C ILE A 277 -15.05 0.18 -13.35
N GLU A 278 -15.06 1.49 -13.30
CA GLU A 278 -16.15 2.32 -13.79
C GLU A 278 -15.76 2.99 -15.10
N ASP A 279 -16.63 2.93 -16.08
CA ASP A 279 -16.50 3.71 -17.31
C ASP A 279 -16.73 5.19 -16.98
N VAL A 280 -15.76 6.04 -17.34
CA VAL A 280 -15.77 7.47 -16.98
C VAL A 280 -16.86 8.26 -17.71
N GLU A 281 -17.29 7.80 -18.89
CA GLU A 281 -18.29 8.49 -19.71
C GLU A 281 -19.70 8.05 -19.34
N THR A 282 -19.91 6.75 -19.09
CA THR A 282 -21.24 6.20 -18.82
C THR A 282 -21.55 6.03 -17.35
N GLY A 283 -20.53 5.93 -16.50
CA GLY A 283 -20.66 5.60 -15.08
C GLY A 283 -21.02 4.13 -14.82
N GLU A 284 -20.99 3.28 -15.83
CA GLU A 284 -21.24 1.84 -15.69
C GLU A 284 -20.00 1.13 -15.10
N ILE A 285 -20.27 0.13 -14.24
CA ILE A 285 -19.25 -0.71 -13.58
C ILE A 285 -19.13 -2.05 -14.31
#